data_70304d8a5e2744c0c40bd006e0b0aaac
#
_entry.id   70304d8a5e2744c0c40bd006e0b0aaac
#
_cell.length_a   1.000
_cell.length_b   1.000
_cell.length_c   1.000
_cell.angle_alpha   90.00
_cell.angle_beta   90.00
_cell.angle_gamma   90.00
#
_symmetry.space_group_name_H-M   'P 1'
#
loop_
_entity.id
_entity.type
_entity.pdbx_description
1 polymer ?
#
loop_
_entity_poly.entity_id
_entity_poly.type
_entity_poly.pdbx_seq_one_letter_code
_entity_poly.pdbx_strand_id
1 'polypeptide(L)'
;MKKTILAATALSALMASSAALAQNSDAERAAARLNFQQSDANDDGELNAAEFRAFINANADDDIGRAGMVRRFGAYDRAFSQVDGDGNGSITPAELAEARGD
;
A
#
# COMPACT_ATOMS: atom_id res chain seq x y z
N MET A 1 16.69 20.02 -37.82
CA MET A 1 16.88 18.72 -37.16
C MET A 1 17.10 18.84 -35.66
N LYS A 2 18.06 19.67 -35.23
CA LYS A 2 18.38 19.83 -33.82
C LYS A 2 17.21 20.33 -33.00
N LYS A 3 16.40 21.28 -33.56
CA LYS A 3 15.23 21.82 -32.89
C LYS A 3 14.18 20.75 -32.65
N THR A 4 14.00 19.86 -33.62
CA THR A 4 13.05 18.76 -33.50
C THR A 4 13.47 17.82 -32.38
N ILE A 5 14.74 17.53 -32.24
CA ILE A 5 15.26 16.69 -31.17
C ILE A 5 15.02 17.31 -29.81
N LEU A 6 15.21 18.65 -29.70
CA LEU A 6 14.96 19.36 -28.45
C LEU A 6 13.49 19.29 -28.04
N ALA A 7 12.58 19.43 -29.02
CA ALA A 7 11.16 19.32 -28.76
C ALA A 7 10.79 17.93 -28.25
N ALA A 8 11.34 16.91 -28.86
CA ALA A 8 11.12 15.54 -28.42
C ALA A 8 11.61 15.31 -26.99
N THR A 9 12.75 15.90 -26.65
CA THR A 9 13.28 15.80 -25.30
C THR A 9 12.34 16.43 -24.27
N ALA A 10 11.76 17.57 -24.59
CA ALA A 10 10.81 18.23 -23.69
C ALA A 10 9.57 17.37 -23.45
N LEU A 11 9.03 16.77 -24.50
CA LEU A 11 7.90 15.85 -24.37
C LEU A 11 8.26 14.64 -23.53
N SER A 12 9.47 14.11 -23.72
CA SER A 12 9.91 12.98 -22.92
C SER A 12 9.96 13.32 -21.43
N ALA A 13 10.40 14.53 -21.10
CA ALA A 13 10.45 14.95 -19.71
C ALA A 13 9.07 14.98 -19.06
N LEU A 14 8.04 15.45 -19.77
CA LEU A 14 6.67 15.46 -19.26
C LEU A 14 6.15 14.03 -19.06
N MET A 15 6.43 13.16 -20.00
CA MET A 15 6.02 11.76 -19.89
C MET A 15 6.73 11.07 -18.73
N ALA A 16 7.98 11.40 -18.50
CA ALA A 16 8.74 10.85 -17.38
C ALA A 16 8.12 11.25 -16.04
N SER A 17 7.62 12.48 -15.91
CA SER A 17 6.95 12.92 -14.69
C SER A 17 5.69 12.11 -14.41
N SER A 18 4.87 11.88 -15.44
CA SER A 18 3.68 11.05 -15.31
C SER A 18 4.03 9.61 -14.94
N ALA A 19 5.06 9.06 -15.57
CA ALA A 19 5.52 7.72 -15.28
C ALA A 19 6.03 7.61 -13.83
N ALA A 20 6.69 8.64 -13.32
CA ALA A 20 7.19 8.64 -11.95
C ALA A 20 6.05 8.57 -10.93
N LEU A 21 4.94 9.27 -11.17
CA LEU A 21 3.76 9.19 -10.29
C LEU A 21 3.15 7.80 -10.31
N ALA A 22 3.03 7.19 -11.49
CA ALA A 22 2.51 5.84 -11.62
C ALA A 22 3.44 4.82 -10.92
N GLN A 23 4.75 5.00 -11.06
CA GLN A 23 5.74 4.14 -10.43
C GLN A 23 5.66 4.21 -8.90
N ASN A 24 5.40 5.41 -8.35
CA ASN A 24 5.25 5.56 -6.90
C ASN A 24 4.06 4.76 -6.38
N SER A 25 2.93 4.78 -7.07
CA SER A 25 1.77 3.98 -6.70
C SER A 25 2.07 2.49 -6.77
N ASP A 26 2.77 2.06 -7.82
CA ASP A 26 3.15 0.66 -7.98
C ASP A 26 4.16 0.24 -6.91
N ALA A 27 5.10 1.12 -6.57
CA ALA A 27 6.08 0.87 -5.53
C ALA A 27 5.41 0.72 -4.17
N GLU A 28 4.43 1.55 -3.87
CA GLU A 28 3.68 1.45 -2.62
C GLU A 28 2.91 0.13 -2.54
N ARG A 29 2.28 -0.28 -3.63
CA ARG A 29 1.56 -1.55 -3.69
C ARG A 29 2.50 -2.73 -3.51
N ALA A 30 3.66 -2.68 -4.14
CA ALA A 30 4.67 -3.73 -4.01
C ALA A 30 5.19 -3.82 -2.57
N ALA A 31 5.45 -2.68 -1.94
CA ALA A 31 5.91 -2.61 -0.56
C ALA A 31 4.83 -3.15 0.39
N ALA A 32 3.57 -2.77 0.17
CA ALA A 32 2.46 -3.26 0.99
C ALA A 32 2.30 -4.77 0.86
N ARG A 33 2.49 -5.30 -0.33
CA ARG A 33 2.40 -6.75 -0.56
C ARG A 33 3.51 -7.49 0.20
N LEU A 34 4.73 -6.98 0.16
CA LEU A 34 5.84 -7.54 0.93
C LEU A 34 5.55 -7.48 2.42
N ASN A 35 5.03 -6.35 2.89
CA ASN A 35 4.70 -6.18 4.30
C ASN A 35 3.62 -7.18 4.72
N PHE A 36 2.65 -7.44 3.85
CA PHE A 36 1.62 -8.45 4.10
C PHE A 36 2.26 -9.83 4.25
N GLN A 37 3.13 -10.21 3.31
CA GLN A 37 3.78 -11.51 3.33
C GLN A 37 4.65 -11.68 4.58
N GLN A 38 5.37 -10.65 4.97
CA GLN A 38 6.21 -10.68 6.17
C GLN A 38 5.40 -10.73 7.45
N SER A 39 4.23 -10.10 7.44
CA SER A 39 3.36 -10.05 8.61
C SER A 39 2.51 -11.31 8.76
N ASP A 40 2.31 -12.06 7.68
CA ASP A 40 1.56 -13.31 7.68
C ASP A 40 2.46 -14.44 8.23
N ALA A 41 2.61 -14.46 9.55
CA ALA A 41 3.59 -15.32 10.23
C ALA A 41 3.30 -16.80 10.07
N ASN A 42 2.02 -17.18 9.95
CA ASN A 42 1.62 -18.57 9.80
C ASN A 42 1.36 -18.98 8.34
N ASP A 43 1.59 -18.08 7.40
CA ASP A 43 1.46 -18.33 5.94
C ASP A 43 0.08 -18.86 5.53
N ASP A 44 -0.97 -18.40 6.19
CA ASP A 44 -2.34 -18.83 5.83
C ASP A 44 -3.01 -17.93 4.77
N GLY A 45 -2.30 -16.90 4.32
CA GLY A 45 -2.81 -15.95 3.32
C GLY A 45 -3.73 -14.88 3.87
N GLU A 46 -3.91 -14.83 5.18
CA GLU A 46 -4.76 -13.87 5.86
C GLU A 46 -4.02 -13.30 7.06
N LEU A 47 -4.49 -12.15 7.57
CA LEU A 47 -3.89 -11.53 8.75
C LEU A 47 -4.90 -11.58 9.91
N ASN A 48 -4.52 -12.19 11.00
CA ASN A 48 -5.27 -12.08 12.25
C ASN A 48 -4.94 -10.72 12.91
N ALA A 49 -5.54 -10.43 14.06
CA ALA A 49 -5.38 -9.12 14.71
C ALA A 49 -3.91 -8.80 15.01
N ALA A 50 -3.14 -9.75 15.52
CA ALA A 50 -1.73 -9.54 15.84
C ALA A 50 -0.89 -9.33 14.58
N GLU A 51 -1.15 -10.13 13.54
CA GLU A 51 -0.47 -10.00 12.25
C GLU A 51 -0.83 -8.69 11.57
N PHE A 52 -2.09 -8.28 11.66
CA PHE A 52 -2.52 -6.99 11.11
C PHE A 52 -1.80 -5.82 11.77
N ARG A 53 -1.60 -5.88 13.07
CA ARG A 53 -0.84 -4.84 13.78
C ARG A 53 0.59 -4.75 13.24
N ALA A 54 1.26 -5.87 13.03
CA ALA A 54 2.59 -5.90 12.44
C ALA A 54 2.58 -5.32 11.03
N PHE A 55 1.57 -5.64 10.25
CA PHE A 55 1.37 -5.11 8.89
C PHE A 55 1.22 -3.59 8.90
N ILE A 56 0.38 -3.07 9.79
CA ILE A 56 0.17 -1.62 9.92
C ILE A 56 1.48 -0.93 10.29
N ASN A 57 2.23 -1.49 11.24
CA ASN A 57 3.50 -0.90 11.64
C ASN A 57 4.52 -0.87 10.51
N ALA A 58 4.60 -1.94 9.72
CA ALA A 58 5.49 -1.98 8.57
C ALA A 58 5.09 -0.96 7.50
N ASN A 59 3.78 -0.86 7.22
CA ASN A 59 3.28 0.14 6.28
C ASN A 59 3.53 1.56 6.79
N ALA A 60 3.39 1.79 8.10
CA ALA A 60 3.66 3.10 8.69
C ALA A 60 5.13 3.50 8.55
N ASP A 61 6.04 2.55 8.69
CA ASP A 61 7.47 2.80 8.49
C ASP A 61 7.76 3.19 7.04
N ASP A 62 6.98 2.67 6.10
CA ASP A 62 7.12 2.97 4.67
C ASP A 62 6.23 4.12 4.21
N ASP A 63 5.54 4.79 5.11
CA ASP A 63 4.61 5.89 4.80
C ASP A 63 3.51 5.49 3.81
N ILE A 64 2.99 4.28 3.95
CA ILE A 64 1.94 3.77 3.05
C ILE A 64 0.56 4.07 3.62
N GLY A 65 -0.25 4.79 2.85
CA GLY A 65 -1.65 5.06 3.17
C GLY A 65 -1.84 5.70 4.53
N ARG A 66 -2.82 5.21 5.28
CA ARG A 66 -3.17 5.74 6.60
C ARG A 66 -2.53 4.99 7.75
N ALA A 67 -1.60 4.09 7.45
CA ALA A 67 -0.99 3.25 8.48
C ALA A 67 -0.32 4.08 9.57
N GLY A 68 0.33 5.18 9.21
CA GLY A 68 0.97 6.08 10.17
C GLY A 68 -0.02 6.69 11.15
N MET A 69 -1.22 7.05 10.69
CA MET A 69 -2.28 7.58 11.56
C MET A 69 -2.80 6.50 12.50
N VAL A 70 -3.00 5.29 11.99
CA VAL A 70 -3.46 4.18 12.81
C VAL A 70 -2.48 3.93 13.95
N ARG A 71 -1.19 3.91 13.62
CA ARG A 71 -0.13 3.72 14.62
C ARG A 71 -0.11 4.86 15.63
N ARG A 72 -0.17 6.10 15.14
CA ARG A 72 -0.11 7.29 15.99
C ARG A 72 -1.23 7.31 17.05
N PHE A 73 -2.42 6.95 16.64
CA PHE A 73 -3.60 6.99 17.51
C PHE A 73 -3.90 5.65 18.19
N GLY A 74 -3.10 4.62 17.92
CA GLY A 74 -3.33 3.30 18.48
C GLY A 74 -4.63 2.67 18.04
N ALA A 75 -5.12 3.03 16.87
CA ALA A 75 -6.44 2.64 16.37
C ALA A 75 -6.43 1.30 15.62
N TYR A 76 -5.58 0.37 16.05
CA TYR A 76 -5.41 -0.92 15.36
C TYR A 76 -6.71 -1.74 15.34
N ASP A 77 -7.40 -1.83 16.46
CA ASP A 77 -8.63 -2.63 16.56
C ASP A 77 -9.73 -2.05 15.69
N ARG A 78 -9.83 -0.74 15.69
CA ARG A 78 -10.82 -0.04 14.87
C ARG A 78 -10.52 -0.24 13.39
N ALA A 79 -9.27 -0.09 13.00
CA ALA A 79 -8.85 -0.29 11.61
C ALA A 79 -9.09 -1.75 11.20
N PHE A 80 -8.77 -2.70 12.07
CA PHE A 80 -9.02 -4.11 11.83
C PHE A 80 -10.50 -4.36 11.53
N SER A 81 -11.38 -3.85 12.39
CA SER A 81 -12.82 -4.02 12.22
C SER A 81 -13.35 -3.41 10.93
N GLN A 82 -12.78 -2.28 10.51
CA GLN A 82 -13.20 -1.63 9.28
C GLN A 82 -12.76 -2.39 8.04
N VAL A 83 -11.58 -3.00 8.08
CA VAL A 83 -11.03 -3.74 6.94
C VAL A 83 -11.62 -5.15 6.87
N ASP A 84 -11.88 -5.77 8.02
CA ASP A 84 -12.48 -7.11 8.11
C ASP A 84 -13.96 -7.03 7.76
N GLY A 85 -14.26 -6.93 6.46
CA GLY A 85 -15.61 -6.66 5.98
C GLY A 85 -16.62 -7.76 6.28
N ASP A 86 -16.18 -9.01 6.39
CA ASP A 86 -17.07 -10.15 6.66
C ASP A 86 -17.07 -10.56 8.14
N GLY A 87 -16.29 -9.89 8.97
CA GLY A 87 -16.29 -10.13 10.41
C GLY A 87 -15.77 -11.50 10.83
N ASN A 88 -14.94 -12.15 10.01
CA ASN A 88 -14.47 -13.49 10.31
C ASN A 88 -13.24 -13.55 11.23
N GLY A 89 -12.70 -12.40 11.62
CA GLY A 89 -11.53 -12.33 12.50
C GLY A 89 -10.19 -12.38 11.80
N SER A 90 -10.18 -12.37 10.47
CA SER A 90 -8.97 -12.36 9.64
C SER A 90 -9.18 -11.46 8.44
N ILE A 91 -8.09 -10.85 7.98
CA ILE A 91 -8.12 -9.93 6.84
C ILE A 91 -7.46 -10.58 5.64
N THR A 92 -8.17 -10.60 4.52
CA THR A 92 -7.67 -11.15 3.24
C THR A 92 -7.09 -10.03 2.38
N PRO A 93 -6.28 -10.37 1.36
CA PRO A 93 -5.83 -9.38 0.38
C PRO A 93 -6.98 -8.68 -0.33
N ALA A 94 -8.09 -9.38 -0.58
CA ALA A 94 -9.27 -8.79 -1.22
C ALA A 94 -9.91 -7.72 -0.33
N GLU A 95 -10.01 -7.98 0.97
CA GLU A 95 -10.55 -7.00 1.92
C GLU A 95 -9.66 -5.76 2.02
N LEU A 96 -8.33 -5.94 1.97
CA LEU A 96 -7.41 -4.81 1.95
C LEU A 96 -7.58 -3.97 0.68
N ALA A 97 -7.75 -4.62 -0.46
CA ALA A 97 -7.96 -3.93 -1.73
C ALA A 97 -9.24 -3.11 -1.68
N GLU A 98 -10.33 -3.67 -1.16
CA GLU A 98 -11.59 -2.94 -0.98
C GLU A 98 -11.43 -1.74 -0.06
N ALA A 99 -10.71 -1.89 1.05
CA ALA A 99 -10.49 -0.81 2.00
C ALA A 99 -9.71 0.34 1.38
N ARG A 100 -8.84 0.07 0.41
CA ARG A 100 -8.08 1.09 -0.31
C ARG A 100 -8.84 1.69 -1.48
N GLY A 101 -9.97 1.13 -1.84
CA GLY A 101 -10.76 1.57 -2.98
C GLY A 101 -10.25 1.07 -4.33
N ASP A 102 -9.52 -0.02 -4.33
CA ASP A 102 -8.98 -0.63 -5.56
C ASP A 102 -10.01 -1.41 -6.36
#